data_2400fecf553305c6f64053b924ada008
#
_entry.id   2400fecf553305c6f64053b924ada008
#
_cell.length_a   1.000
_cell.length_b   1.000
_cell.length_c   1.000
_cell.angle_alpha   90.00
_cell.angle_beta   90.00
_cell.angle_gamma   90.00
#
_symmetry.space_group_name_H-M   'P 1'
#
loop_
_entity.id
_entity.type
_entity.pdbx_description
1 polymer ?
#
loop_
_entity_poly.entity_id
_entity_poly.type
_entity_poly.pdbx_seq_one_letter_code
_entity_poly.pdbx_strand_id
1 'polypeptide(L)' 'MFRLTYKDSYQVERTLEFADYEELMLSLSGCVTLPDTLLISSLTLNDKVIYQGLVGDLYRFLSQAHFSD' A
#
# COMPACT_ATOMS: atom_id res chain seq x y z
N MET A 1 9.12 -7.02 4.92
CA MET A 1 8.69 -5.67 5.27
C MET A 1 8.05 -4.99 4.07
N PHE A 2 6.89 -4.41 4.27
CA PHE A 2 6.18 -3.68 3.21
C PHE A 2 6.47 -2.20 3.30
N ARG A 3 6.66 -1.57 2.16
CA ARG A 3 6.83 -0.12 2.07
C ARG A 3 5.89 0.42 1.01
N LEU A 4 4.98 1.28 1.43
CA LEU A 4 3.99 1.89 0.55
C LEU A 4 4.37 3.34 0.29
N THR A 5 4.56 3.69 -0.97
CA THR A 5 4.88 5.06 -1.38
C THR A 5 3.75 5.59 -2.25
N TYR A 6 3.24 6.77 -1.90
CA TYR A 6 2.14 7.38 -2.63
C TYR A 6 2.30 8.91 -2.63
N LYS A 7 1.59 9.55 -3.54
CA LYS A 7 1.52 11.01 -3.57
C LYS A 7 0.16 11.46 -3.06
N ASP A 8 0.17 12.39 -2.11
CA ASP A 8 -1.06 12.93 -1.58
C ASP A 8 -1.66 13.98 -2.51
N SER A 9 -2.77 14.62 -2.08
CA SER A 9 -3.47 15.61 -2.89
C SER A 9 -2.64 16.86 -3.19
N TYR A 10 -1.58 17.08 -2.44
CA TYR A 10 -0.65 18.18 -2.67
C TYR A 10 0.56 17.74 -3.48
N GLN A 11 0.55 16.50 -3.98
CA GLN A 11 1.63 15.89 -4.75
C GLN A 11 2.92 15.75 -3.94
N VAL A 12 2.80 15.65 -2.64
CA VAL A 12 3.92 15.35 -1.75
C VAL A 12 4.01 13.83 -1.60
N GLU A 13 5.20 13.30 -1.87
CA GLU A 13 5.42 11.87 -1.75
C GLU A 13 5.50 11.47 -0.29
N ARG A 14 4.72 10.45 0.07
CA ARG A 14 4.66 9.91 1.43
C ARG A 14 5.01 8.44 1.40
N THR A 15 5.69 7.97 2.43
CA THR A 15 6.07 6.57 2.55
C THR A 15 5.64 6.04 3.91
N LEU A 16 4.95 4.90 3.89
CA LEU A 16 4.54 4.18 5.08
C LEU A 16 5.21 2.81 5.09
N GLU A 17 5.63 2.37 6.26
CA GLU A 17 6.31 1.08 6.40
C GLU A 17 5.51 0.18 7.33
N PHE A 18 5.43 -1.11 6.97
CA PHE A 18 4.69 -2.12 7.72
C PHE A 18 5.56 -3.36 7.89
N ALA A 19 5.54 -3.92 9.09
CA ALA A 19 6.38 -5.08 9.40
C ALA A 19 5.95 -6.33 8.64
N ASP A 20 4.64 -6.53 8.49
CA ASP A 20 4.10 -7.71 7.83
C ASP A 20 2.79 -7.40 7.11
N TYR A 21 2.26 -8.41 6.43
CA TYR A 21 1.04 -8.30 5.65
C TYR A 21 -0.16 -7.92 6.53
N GLU A 22 -0.25 -8.53 7.71
CA GLU A 22 -1.35 -8.27 8.62
C GLU A 22 -1.37 -6.82 9.07
N GLU A 23 -0.22 -6.26 9.41
CA GLU A 23 -0.10 -4.86 9.80
C GLU A 23 -0.50 -3.94 8.64
N LEU A 24 -0.08 -4.27 7.42
CA LEU A 24 -0.46 -3.52 6.23
C LEU A 24 -1.97 -3.50 6.05
N MET A 25 -2.63 -4.65 6.15
CA MET A 25 -4.07 -4.74 5.96
C MET A 25 -4.84 -4.02 7.06
N LEU A 26 -4.40 -4.14 8.30
CA LEU A 26 -5.03 -3.44 9.42
C LEU A 26 -4.94 -1.92 9.25
N SER A 27 -3.79 -1.43 8.82
CA SER A 27 -3.60 0.00 8.61
C SER A 27 -4.48 0.52 7.48
N LEU A 28 -4.56 -0.21 6.38
CA LEU A 28 -5.35 0.20 5.23
C LEU A 28 -6.86 0.14 5.51
N SER A 29 -7.29 -0.75 6.40
CA SER A 29 -8.71 -0.92 6.69
C SER A 29 -9.22 -0.01 7.80
N GLY A 30 -8.35 0.57 8.63
CA GLY A 30 -8.82 1.35 9.76
C GLY A 30 -7.96 2.52 10.20
N CYS A 31 -6.65 2.35 10.27
CA CYS A 31 -5.78 3.37 10.85
C CYS A 31 -5.35 4.44 9.85
N VAL A 32 -5.28 4.09 8.57
CA VAL A 32 -4.90 5.01 7.50
C VAL A 32 -6.06 5.12 6.54
N THR A 33 -6.60 6.33 6.40
CA THR A 33 -7.70 6.57 5.46
C THR A 33 -7.14 7.19 4.20
N LEU A 34 -7.08 6.39 3.14
CA LEU A 34 -6.63 6.85 1.83
C LEU A 34 -7.81 6.81 0.86
N PRO A 35 -8.02 7.87 0.06
CA PRO A 35 -9.09 7.83 -0.93
C PRO A 35 -8.78 6.82 -2.03
N ASP A 36 -9.82 6.16 -2.52
CA ASP A 36 -9.68 5.13 -3.56
C ASP A 36 -9.05 5.66 -4.84
N THR A 37 -9.16 6.96 -5.08
CA THR A 37 -8.61 7.60 -6.26
C THR A 37 -7.14 7.99 -6.11
N LEU A 38 -6.58 7.82 -4.92
CA LEU A 38 -5.18 8.13 -4.67
C LEU A 38 -4.28 7.16 -5.44
N LEU A 39 -3.27 7.71 -6.08
CA LEU A 39 -2.35 6.90 -6.86
C LEU A 39 -1.16 6.46 -6.00
N ILE A 40 -0.95 5.15 -5.95
CA ILE A 40 0.20 4.57 -5.27
C ILE A 40 1.37 4.52 -6.25
N SER A 41 2.46 5.19 -5.90
CA SER A 41 3.67 5.19 -6.74
C SER A 41 4.32 3.81 -6.75
N SER A 42 4.40 3.18 -5.59
CA SER A 42 4.90 1.80 -5.51
C SER A 42 4.58 1.20 -4.15
N LEU A 43 4.32 -0.10 -4.17
CA LEU A 43 4.27 -0.91 -2.96
C LEU A 43 5.37 -1.94 -3.08
N THR A 44 6.30 -1.94 -2.13
CA THR A 44 7.42 -2.87 -2.16
C THR A 44 7.35 -3.88 -1.02
N LEU A 45 7.80 -5.08 -1.32
CA LEU A 45 8.00 -6.13 -0.33
C LEU A 45 9.46 -6.57 -0.41
N ASN A 46 10.21 -6.33 0.67
CA ASN A 46 11.64 -6.64 0.74
C ASN A 46 12.41 -6.00 -0.44
N ASP A 47 12.14 -4.72 -0.67
CA ASP A 47 12.75 -3.91 -1.72
C ASP A 47 12.36 -4.30 -3.15
N LYS A 48 11.32 -5.12 -3.29
CA LYS A 48 10.83 -5.53 -4.59
C LYS A 48 9.45 -4.92 -4.83
N VAL A 49 9.29 -4.19 -5.91
CA VAL A 49 8.00 -3.58 -6.25
C VAL A 49 7.02 -4.68 -6.63
N ILE A 50 5.88 -4.73 -5.90
CA ILE A 50 4.86 -5.74 -6.14
C ILE A 50 3.55 -5.13 -6.63
N TYR A 51 3.38 -3.81 -6.52
CA TYR A 51 2.14 -3.17 -6.95
C TYR A 51 2.37 -1.70 -7.27
N GLN A 52 1.67 -1.22 -8.29
CA GLN A 52 1.57 0.19 -8.65
C GLN A 52 0.15 0.41 -9.17
N GLY A 53 -0.49 1.50 -8.76
CA GLY A 53 -1.82 1.81 -9.25
C GLY A 53 -2.67 2.54 -8.23
N LEU A 54 -3.98 2.44 -8.37
CA LEU A 54 -4.93 3.13 -7.49
C LEU A 54 -5.13 2.37 -6.19
N VAL A 55 -5.40 3.13 -5.11
CA VAL A 55 -5.68 2.53 -3.79
C VAL A 55 -6.88 1.58 -3.86
N GLY A 56 -7.92 1.94 -4.62
CA GLY A 56 -9.09 1.09 -4.75
C GLY A 56 -8.77 -0.29 -5.30
N ASP A 57 -7.84 -0.36 -6.24
CA ASP A 57 -7.42 -1.64 -6.81
C ASP A 57 -6.45 -2.38 -5.91
N LEU A 58 -5.77 -1.67 -5.02
CA LEU A 58 -4.83 -2.27 -4.09
C LEU A 58 -5.51 -3.30 -3.19
N TYR A 59 -6.70 -2.98 -2.68
CA TYR A 59 -7.43 -3.93 -1.83
C TYR A 59 -7.71 -5.23 -2.56
N ARG A 60 -8.11 -5.14 -3.82
CA ARG A 60 -8.37 -6.33 -4.63
C ARG A 60 -7.09 -7.13 -4.85
N PHE A 61 -6.01 -6.44 -5.16
CA PHE A 61 -4.72 -7.09 -5.36
C PHE A 61 -4.28 -7.85 -4.11
N LEU A 62 -4.37 -7.20 -2.95
CA LEU A 62 -3.96 -7.81 -1.68
C LEU A 62 -4.86 -8.96 -1.29
N SER A 63 -6.16 -8.88 -1.61
CA SER A 63 -7.10 -9.95 -1.30
C SER A 63 -6.85 -11.21 -2.10
N GLN A 64 -6.32 -11.07 -3.31
CA GLN A 64 -6.09 -12.19 -4.22
C GLN A 64 -4.68 -12.73 -4.13
N ALA A 65 -3.77 -11.98 -3.56
CA ALA A 65 -2.37 -12.38 -3.48
C ALA A 65 -2.08 -13.07 -2.15
N HIS A 66 -1.17 -14.04 -2.18
CA HIS A 66 -0.71 -14.71 -0.99
C HIS A 66 0.74 -14.34 -0.77
N PHE A 67 1.00 -13.57 0.27
CA PHE A 67 2.36 -13.17 0.62
C PHE A 67 2.78 -13.94 1.86
N SER A 68 3.94 -14.54 1.80
CA SER A 68 4.59 -15.12 2.97
C SER A 68 5.84 -14.30 3.26
N ASP A 69 5.77 -13.55 4.31
CA ASP A 69 6.88 -12.72 4.73
C ASP A 69 7.34 -13.03 6.13
#